data_25c5b0a70b17d1d8274f323f5631d556
#
_entry.id   25c5b0a70b17d1d8274f323f5631d556
#
_cell.length_a   1.000
_cell.length_b   1.000
_cell.length_c   1.000
_cell.angle_alpha   90.00
_cell.angle_beta   90.00
_cell.angle_gamma   90.00
#
_symmetry.space_group_name_H-M   'P 1'
#
loop_
_entity.id
_entity.type
_entity.pdbx_description
1 polymer ?
#
loop_
_entity_poly.entity_id
_entity_poly.type
_entity_poly.pdbx_seq_one_letter_code
_entity_poly.pdbx_strand_id
1 'polypeptide(L)'
;MKRGIFLSIILGLCLITCIPQVMAQKQSRMEKLLRYLNDNDADKWQKNREKLDDETQTYYSEELALLDVLHQLWNEHSEQAATNYFGCYGKAFQGNFSTICDEEKIQLSDVRNRAEQSIIYILEGSKDKIPFSRAVIDSIRSTDYPVDSVMLQRLRDIRELALLEGMLKTPTPGTYQTY
;
A
#
# COMPACT_ATOMS: atom_id res chain seq x y z
N MET A 1 -46.53 -5.27 -35.18
CA MET A 1 -45.79 -4.29 -34.36
C MET A 1 -45.59 -4.68 -32.85
N LYS A 2 -46.29 -5.63 -32.28
CA LYS A 2 -46.15 -5.96 -30.83
C LYS A 2 -44.95 -6.88 -30.47
N ARG A 3 -44.34 -7.62 -31.40
CA ARG A 3 -43.18 -8.48 -31.12
C ARG A 3 -41.85 -7.80 -30.96
N GLY A 4 -41.65 -6.62 -31.60
CA GLY A 4 -40.37 -5.87 -31.47
C GLY A 4 -40.19 -5.18 -30.14
N ILE A 5 -41.28 -4.71 -29.52
CA ILE A 5 -41.26 -4.00 -28.22
C ILE A 5 -40.90 -5.00 -27.09
N PHE A 6 -41.42 -6.23 -27.14
CA PHE A 6 -41.10 -7.26 -26.14
C PHE A 6 -39.62 -7.67 -26.17
N LEU A 7 -39.01 -7.77 -27.33
CA LEU A 7 -37.60 -8.10 -27.50
C LEU A 7 -36.68 -7.03 -26.94
N SER A 8 -37.01 -5.76 -27.14
CA SER A 8 -36.25 -4.62 -26.62
C SER A 8 -36.33 -4.50 -25.10
N ILE A 9 -37.49 -4.82 -24.51
CA ILE A 9 -37.66 -4.81 -23.04
C ILE A 9 -36.87 -5.95 -22.40
N ILE A 10 -36.86 -7.15 -22.98
CA ILE A 10 -36.09 -8.31 -22.46
C ILE A 10 -34.59 -8.04 -22.58
N LEU A 11 -34.11 -7.44 -23.70
CA LEU A 11 -32.71 -7.07 -23.85
C LEU A 11 -32.28 -5.98 -22.85
N GLY A 12 -33.14 -4.97 -22.61
CA GLY A 12 -32.90 -3.93 -21.60
C GLY A 12 -32.86 -4.47 -20.17
N LEU A 13 -33.76 -5.41 -19.82
CA LEU A 13 -33.76 -6.06 -18.52
C LEU A 13 -32.53 -6.97 -18.31
N CYS A 14 -32.07 -7.69 -19.33
CA CYS A 14 -30.84 -8.49 -19.25
C CYS A 14 -29.60 -7.63 -19.02
N LEU A 15 -29.50 -6.45 -19.64
CA LEU A 15 -28.38 -5.53 -19.45
C LEU A 15 -28.36 -4.96 -18.02
N ILE A 16 -29.50 -4.63 -17.46
CA ILE A 16 -29.60 -4.07 -16.08
C ILE A 16 -29.21 -5.11 -15.02
N THR A 17 -29.44 -6.40 -15.26
CA THR A 17 -29.09 -7.46 -14.29
C THR A 17 -27.65 -7.95 -14.42
N CYS A 18 -27.00 -7.81 -15.58
CA CYS A 18 -25.63 -8.28 -15.80
C CYS A 18 -24.56 -7.35 -15.18
N ILE A 19 -24.80 -6.05 -15.16
CA ILE A 19 -23.81 -5.07 -14.62
C ILE A 19 -23.50 -5.33 -13.12
N PRO A 20 -24.48 -5.49 -12.22
CA PRO A 20 -24.20 -5.77 -10.81
C PRO A 20 -23.42 -7.07 -10.58
N GLN A 21 -23.69 -8.12 -11.36
CA GLN A 21 -22.99 -9.40 -11.23
C GLN A 21 -21.50 -9.30 -11.63
N VAL A 22 -21.20 -8.59 -12.70
CA VAL A 22 -19.82 -8.38 -13.16
C VAL A 22 -19.03 -7.57 -12.12
N MET A 23 -19.63 -6.52 -11.57
CA MET A 23 -18.98 -5.70 -10.53
C MET A 23 -18.75 -6.50 -9.25
N ALA A 24 -19.73 -7.28 -8.79
CA ALA A 24 -19.58 -8.17 -7.63
C ALA A 24 -18.48 -9.21 -7.83
N GLN A 25 -18.32 -9.74 -9.04
CA GLN A 25 -17.24 -10.67 -9.35
C GLN A 25 -15.85 -10.01 -9.32
N LYS A 26 -15.71 -8.78 -9.83
CA LYS A 26 -14.47 -8.02 -9.78
C LYS A 26 -14.09 -7.68 -8.33
N GLN A 27 -15.05 -7.20 -7.54
CA GLN A 27 -14.86 -6.92 -6.12
C GLN A 27 -14.40 -8.17 -5.37
N SER A 28 -15.05 -9.32 -5.54
CA SER A 28 -14.67 -10.59 -4.91
C SER A 28 -13.23 -11.04 -5.24
N ARG A 29 -12.68 -10.65 -6.38
CA ARG A 29 -11.26 -10.90 -6.71
C ARG A 29 -10.34 -10.03 -5.89
N MET A 30 -10.68 -8.75 -5.69
CA MET A 30 -9.91 -7.83 -4.87
C MET A 30 -9.91 -8.24 -3.39
N GLU A 31 -11.06 -8.64 -2.88
CA GLU A 31 -11.23 -9.19 -1.53
C GLU A 31 -10.32 -10.41 -1.31
N LYS A 32 -10.28 -11.35 -2.26
CA LYS A 32 -9.38 -12.51 -2.18
C LYS A 32 -7.91 -12.11 -2.16
N LEU A 33 -7.49 -11.12 -2.95
CA LEU A 33 -6.11 -10.63 -2.93
C LEU A 33 -5.76 -10.05 -1.56
N LEU A 34 -6.61 -9.22 -0.98
CA LEU A 34 -6.40 -8.66 0.35
C LEU A 34 -6.32 -9.77 1.40
N ARG A 35 -7.19 -10.77 1.33
CA ARG A 35 -7.18 -11.92 2.26
C ARG A 35 -5.87 -12.70 2.19
N TYR A 36 -5.41 -13.09 0.99
CA TYR A 36 -4.14 -13.82 0.84
C TYR A 36 -2.95 -13.00 1.33
N LEU A 37 -2.99 -11.70 1.11
CA LEU A 37 -1.96 -10.79 1.61
C LEU A 37 -1.98 -10.73 3.14
N ASN A 38 -3.16 -10.62 3.76
CA ASN A 38 -3.33 -10.60 5.21
C ASN A 38 -2.90 -11.92 5.87
N ASP A 39 -3.17 -13.04 5.19
CA ASP A 39 -2.82 -14.40 5.66
C ASP A 39 -1.34 -14.76 5.41
N ASN A 40 -0.53 -13.87 4.85
CA ASN A 40 0.86 -14.10 4.41
C ASN A 40 1.00 -15.23 3.37
N ASP A 41 0.00 -15.48 2.55
CA ASP A 41 0.02 -16.49 1.49
C ASP A 41 0.50 -15.86 0.16
N ALA A 42 1.80 -15.57 0.10
CA ALA A 42 2.43 -14.90 -1.05
C ALA A 42 2.22 -15.67 -2.36
N ASP A 43 2.26 -17.00 -2.34
CA ASP A 43 2.08 -17.83 -3.53
C ASP A 43 0.66 -17.72 -4.09
N LYS A 44 -0.35 -17.78 -3.21
CA LYS A 44 -1.75 -17.59 -3.65
C LYS A 44 -2.01 -16.17 -4.07
N TRP A 45 -1.42 -15.18 -3.38
CA TRP A 45 -1.53 -13.79 -3.77
C TRP A 45 -1.01 -13.58 -5.18
N GLN A 46 0.25 -13.97 -5.47
CA GLN A 46 0.86 -13.84 -6.78
C GLN A 46 0.04 -14.53 -7.88
N LYS A 47 -0.32 -15.80 -7.65
CA LYS A 47 -1.12 -16.57 -8.61
C LYS A 47 -2.49 -15.94 -8.93
N ASN A 48 -3.14 -15.28 -7.97
CA ASN A 48 -4.43 -14.63 -8.20
C ASN A 48 -4.24 -13.21 -8.78
N ARG A 49 -3.16 -12.50 -8.44
CA ARG A 49 -2.80 -11.21 -9.02
C ARG A 49 -2.58 -11.32 -10.53
N GLU A 50 -1.86 -12.34 -10.99
CA GLU A 50 -1.57 -12.62 -12.40
C GLU A 50 -2.82 -13.00 -13.22
N LYS A 51 -3.88 -13.48 -12.56
CA LYS A 51 -5.13 -13.89 -13.23
C LYS A 51 -6.16 -12.79 -13.36
N LEU A 52 -5.88 -11.60 -12.88
CA LEU A 52 -6.79 -10.48 -13.04
C LEU A 52 -6.88 -10.09 -14.51
N ASP A 53 -8.09 -9.96 -15.01
CA ASP A 53 -8.35 -9.42 -16.34
C ASP A 53 -8.08 -7.90 -16.39
N ASP A 54 -7.80 -7.40 -17.58
CA ASP A 54 -7.45 -5.99 -17.84
C ASP A 54 -8.54 -5.03 -17.36
N GLU A 55 -9.79 -5.44 -17.46
CA GLU A 55 -10.93 -4.61 -17.04
C GLU A 55 -10.97 -4.46 -15.51
N THR A 56 -10.71 -5.55 -14.76
CA THR A 56 -10.58 -5.50 -13.30
C THR A 56 -9.37 -4.68 -12.88
N GLN A 57 -8.22 -4.86 -13.54
CA GLN A 57 -7.00 -4.08 -13.25
C GLN A 57 -7.20 -2.59 -13.50
N THR A 58 -7.90 -2.22 -14.57
CA THR A 58 -8.18 -0.81 -14.87
C THR A 58 -9.14 -0.20 -13.86
N TYR A 59 -10.20 -0.93 -13.49
CA TYR A 59 -11.23 -0.43 -12.57
C TYR A 59 -10.71 -0.24 -11.15
N TYR A 60 -9.86 -1.16 -10.66
CA TYR A 60 -9.29 -1.13 -9.31
C TYR A 60 -7.80 -0.74 -9.30
N SER A 61 -7.39 0.12 -10.24
CA SER A 61 -5.97 0.45 -10.42
C SER A 61 -5.30 1.05 -9.17
N GLU A 62 -6.01 1.89 -8.42
CA GLU A 62 -5.50 2.53 -7.22
C GLU A 62 -5.42 1.56 -6.03
N GLU A 63 -6.43 0.71 -5.87
CA GLU A 63 -6.46 -0.33 -4.84
C GLU A 63 -5.41 -1.41 -5.12
N LEU A 64 -5.22 -1.79 -6.39
CA LEU A 64 -4.17 -2.72 -6.79
C LEU A 64 -2.78 -2.15 -6.55
N ALA A 65 -2.56 -0.87 -6.85
CA ALA A 65 -1.28 -0.23 -6.57
C ALA A 65 -0.96 -0.26 -5.06
N LEU A 66 -1.96 -0.06 -4.19
CA LEU A 66 -1.77 -0.21 -2.75
C LEU A 66 -1.49 -1.66 -2.35
N LEU A 67 -2.24 -2.64 -2.88
CA LEU A 67 -2.03 -4.06 -2.58
C LEU A 67 -0.65 -4.55 -3.04
N ASP A 68 -0.18 -4.11 -4.22
CA ASP A 68 1.16 -4.42 -4.73
C ASP A 68 2.25 -3.83 -3.80
N VAL A 69 2.07 -2.60 -3.32
CA VAL A 69 2.96 -1.97 -2.35
C VAL A 69 2.95 -2.69 -1.00
N LEU A 70 1.78 -3.07 -0.49
CA LEU A 70 1.68 -3.84 0.76
C LEU A 70 2.35 -5.22 0.64
N HIS A 71 2.22 -5.89 -0.51
CA HIS A 71 2.92 -7.14 -0.77
C HIS A 71 4.44 -6.96 -0.70
N GLN A 72 4.97 -5.93 -1.37
CA GLN A 72 6.40 -5.62 -1.34
C GLN A 72 6.90 -5.21 0.05
N LEU A 73 6.08 -4.51 0.84
CA LEU A 73 6.41 -4.18 2.23
C LEU A 73 6.49 -5.40 3.13
N TRP A 74 5.49 -6.30 3.03
CA TRP A 74 5.33 -7.40 3.99
C TRP A 74 6.13 -8.64 3.63
N ASN A 75 6.42 -8.89 2.35
CA ASN A 75 7.11 -10.09 1.90
C ASN A 75 8.53 -9.81 1.37
N GLU A 76 8.79 -8.64 0.80
CA GLU A 76 10.07 -8.33 0.16
C GLU A 76 10.90 -7.30 0.93
N HIS A 77 10.31 -6.64 1.93
CA HIS A 77 10.94 -5.56 2.71
C HIS A 77 11.54 -4.45 1.84
N SER A 78 10.79 -4.03 0.81
CA SER A 78 11.24 -3.08 -0.20
C SER A 78 11.29 -1.65 0.33
N GLU A 79 12.46 -0.98 0.27
CA GLU A 79 12.62 0.44 0.60
C GLU A 79 11.80 1.33 -0.36
N GLN A 80 11.69 0.95 -1.63
CA GLN A 80 10.88 1.67 -2.60
C GLN A 80 9.38 1.59 -2.25
N ALA A 81 8.91 0.42 -1.82
CA ALA A 81 7.53 0.28 -1.36
C ALA A 81 7.24 1.13 -0.12
N ALA A 82 8.21 1.24 0.82
CA ALA A 82 8.09 2.07 2.00
C ALA A 82 7.91 3.56 1.67
N THR A 83 8.56 4.07 0.63
CA THR A 83 8.39 5.46 0.18
C THR A 83 7.11 5.68 -0.61
N ASN A 84 6.65 4.67 -1.37
CA ASN A 84 5.46 4.78 -2.21
C ASN A 84 4.16 4.59 -1.42
N TYR A 85 4.20 3.93 -0.27
CA TYR A 85 3.03 3.53 0.50
C TYR A 85 2.03 4.66 0.76
N PHE A 86 2.51 5.81 1.23
CA PHE A 86 1.65 6.92 1.65
C PHE A 86 0.86 7.51 0.49
N GLY A 87 1.49 7.63 -0.69
CA GLY A 87 0.83 8.09 -1.91
C GLY A 87 -0.20 7.10 -2.43
N CYS A 88 0.11 5.80 -2.43
CA CYS A 88 -0.81 4.75 -2.84
C CYS A 88 -1.99 4.62 -1.86
N TYR A 89 -1.72 4.67 -0.54
CA TYR A 89 -2.76 4.62 0.47
C TYR A 89 -3.79 5.75 0.30
N GLY A 90 -3.34 6.99 0.15
CA GLY A 90 -4.24 8.15 0.00
C GLY A 90 -5.19 8.01 -1.19
N LYS A 91 -4.69 7.53 -2.33
CA LYS A 91 -5.51 7.30 -3.54
C LYS A 91 -6.48 6.14 -3.37
N ALA A 92 -6.01 4.98 -2.92
CA ALA A 92 -6.85 3.80 -2.71
C ALA A 92 -7.93 4.02 -1.64
N PHE A 93 -7.63 4.83 -0.61
CA PHE A 93 -8.60 5.18 0.43
C PHE A 93 -9.70 6.10 -0.07
N GLN A 94 -9.44 6.97 -1.03
CA GLN A 94 -10.46 7.76 -1.72
C GLN A 94 -11.32 6.91 -2.67
N GLY A 95 -10.83 5.72 -3.06
CA GLY A 95 -11.52 4.73 -3.88
C GLY A 95 -12.35 3.73 -3.07
N ASN A 96 -12.21 2.45 -3.40
CA ASN A 96 -13.01 1.36 -2.84
C ASN A 96 -12.28 0.51 -1.79
N PHE A 97 -11.07 0.89 -1.38
CA PHE A 97 -10.24 0.04 -0.51
C PHE A 97 -10.87 -0.21 0.86
N SER A 98 -11.54 0.78 1.45
CA SER A 98 -12.27 0.59 2.71
C SER A 98 -13.38 -0.45 2.59
N THR A 99 -14.15 -0.41 1.50
CA THR A 99 -15.20 -1.40 1.21
C THR A 99 -14.63 -2.80 1.08
N ILE A 100 -13.48 -2.96 0.39
CA ILE A 100 -12.79 -4.25 0.26
C ILE A 100 -12.35 -4.77 1.64
N CYS A 101 -11.84 -3.92 2.51
CA CYS A 101 -11.48 -4.27 3.88
C CYS A 101 -12.70 -4.71 4.70
N ASP A 102 -13.79 -3.97 4.64
CA ASP A 102 -15.02 -4.23 5.39
C ASP A 102 -15.64 -5.60 5.02
N GLU A 103 -15.69 -5.94 3.73
CA GLU A 103 -16.20 -7.23 3.26
C GLU A 103 -15.35 -8.43 3.74
N GLU A 104 -14.04 -8.26 3.82
CA GLU A 104 -13.13 -9.26 4.37
C GLU A 104 -13.02 -9.22 5.91
N LYS A 105 -13.75 -8.29 6.56
CA LYS A 105 -13.69 -8.06 8.02
C LYS A 105 -12.28 -7.77 8.53
N ILE A 106 -11.46 -7.14 7.69
CA ILE A 106 -10.12 -6.69 8.01
C ILE A 106 -10.21 -5.23 8.45
N GLN A 107 -9.76 -4.94 9.66
CA GLN A 107 -9.76 -3.56 10.14
C GLN A 107 -8.71 -2.74 9.37
N LEU A 108 -9.13 -1.61 8.79
CA LEU A 108 -8.24 -0.71 8.06
C LEU A 108 -7.10 -0.20 8.94
N SER A 109 -7.36 0.02 10.23
CA SER A 109 -6.33 0.35 11.23
C SER A 109 -5.24 -0.70 11.34
N ASP A 110 -5.59 -2.00 11.23
CA ASP A 110 -4.63 -3.08 11.35
C ASP A 110 -3.73 -3.14 10.11
N VAL A 111 -4.30 -2.93 8.91
CA VAL A 111 -3.53 -2.81 7.67
C VAL A 111 -2.52 -1.66 7.77
N ARG A 112 -2.96 -0.50 8.25
CA ARG A 112 -2.10 0.67 8.46
C ARG A 112 -1.00 0.39 9.45
N ASN A 113 -1.35 -0.07 10.65
CA ASN A 113 -0.39 -0.36 11.72
C ASN A 113 0.67 -1.35 11.24
N ARG A 114 0.27 -2.40 10.53
CA ARG A 114 1.21 -3.39 9.99
C ARG A 114 2.12 -2.78 8.93
N ALA A 115 1.61 -1.94 8.03
CA ALA A 115 2.42 -1.24 7.04
C ALA A 115 3.43 -0.30 7.70
N GLU A 116 3.00 0.50 8.66
CA GLU A 116 3.85 1.42 9.42
C GLU A 116 4.97 0.69 10.18
N GLN A 117 4.65 -0.44 10.83
CA GLN A 117 5.66 -1.27 11.50
C GLN A 117 6.66 -1.87 10.51
N SER A 118 6.20 -2.29 9.33
CA SER A 118 7.09 -2.79 8.27
C SER A 118 8.02 -1.70 7.74
N ILE A 119 7.53 -0.48 7.55
CA ILE A 119 8.35 0.67 7.13
C ILE A 119 9.44 0.97 8.18
N ILE A 120 9.10 0.97 9.46
CA ILE A 120 10.07 1.16 10.54
C ILE A 120 11.12 0.05 10.53
N TYR A 121 10.70 -1.21 10.42
CA TYR A 121 11.59 -2.36 10.37
C TYR A 121 12.59 -2.25 9.20
N ILE A 122 12.11 -1.92 8.00
CA ILE A 122 12.94 -1.73 6.81
C ILE A 122 13.95 -0.59 7.03
N LEU A 123 13.49 0.52 7.63
CA LEU A 123 14.35 1.68 7.90
C LEU A 123 15.46 1.34 8.93
N GLU A 124 15.13 0.61 10.00
CA GLU A 124 16.10 0.16 11.00
C GLU A 124 17.17 -0.76 10.40
N GLY A 125 16.81 -1.59 9.41
CA GLY A 125 17.72 -2.45 8.67
C GLY A 125 18.48 -1.80 7.51
N SER A 126 18.06 -0.61 7.08
CA SER A 126 18.66 0.08 5.92
C SER A 126 20.10 0.52 6.20
N LYS A 127 20.95 0.44 5.15
CA LYS A 127 22.31 0.98 5.18
C LYS A 127 22.34 2.50 5.10
N ASP A 128 21.40 3.09 4.39
CA ASP A 128 21.31 4.52 4.08
C ASP A 128 20.13 5.18 4.85
N LYS A 129 20.09 4.99 6.17
CA LYS A 129 18.99 5.41 7.05
C LYS A 129 18.62 6.89 6.91
N ILE A 130 19.61 7.76 6.71
CA ILE A 130 19.38 9.22 6.67
C ILE A 130 18.62 9.63 5.40
N PRO A 131 19.09 9.33 4.16
CA PRO A 131 18.35 9.67 2.96
C PRO A 131 17.02 8.93 2.90
N PHE A 132 16.95 7.66 3.33
CA PHE A 132 15.71 6.89 3.32
C PHE A 132 14.68 7.46 4.30
N SER A 133 15.03 7.76 5.55
CA SER A 133 14.10 8.40 6.51
C SER A 133 13.58 9.75 6.02
N ARG A 134 14.43 10.54 5.33
CA ARG A 134 14.02 11.79 4.70
C ARG A 134 12.98 11.53 3.62
N ALA A 135 13.22 10.57 2.72
CA ALA A 135 12.30 10.23 1.65
C ALA A 135 10.93 9.78 2.19
N VAL A 136 10.90 8.96 3.26
CA VAL A 136 9.67 8.53 3.94
C VAL A 136 8.94 9.74 4.55
N ILE A 137 9.63 10.61 5.28
CA ILE A 137 9.02 11.81 5.89
C ILE A 137 8.46 12.75 4.82
N ASP A 138 9.19 12.95 3.72
CA ASP A 138 8.75 13.81 2.61
C ASP A 138 7.53 13.19 1.89
N SER A 139 7.48 11.87 1.72
CA SER A 139 6.30 11.17 1.20
C SER A 139 5.08 11.35 2.10
N ILE A 140 5.22 11.22 3.43
CA ILE A 140 4.15 11.51 4.39
C ILE A 140 3.65 12.94 4.24
N ARG A 141 4.55 13.93 4.18
CA ARG A 141 4.20 15.36 4.09
C ARG A 141 3.54 15.75 2.79
N SER A 142 3.81 15.02 1.72
CA SER A 142 3.22 15.28 0.39
C SER A 142 1.83 14.68 0.23
N THR A 143 1.32 13.99 1.26
CA THR A 143 0.02 13.30 1.24
C THR A 143 -0.82 13.70 2.45
N ASP A 144 -2.14 13.52 2.36
CA ASP A 144 -3.05 13.68 3.50
C ASP A 144 -3.10 12.43 4.40
N TYR A 145 -1.99 11.69 4.46
CA TYR A 145 -1.92 10.48 5.27
C TYR A 145 -2.09 10.80 6.75
N PRO A 146 -3.04 10.17 7.46
CA PRO A 146 -3.28 10.42 8.88
C PRO A 146 -2.21 9.71 9.73
N VAL A 147 -0.98 10.26 9.71
CA VAL A 147 0.14 9.67 10.43
C VAL A 147 0.00 9.87 11.94
N ASP A 148 0.34 8.83 12.69
CA ASP A 148 0.47 8.90 14.13
C ASP A 148 1.73 9.70 14.52
N SER A 149 1.59 10.53 15.57
CA SER A 149 2.70 11.29 16.14
C SER A 149 3.84 10.39 16.65
N VAL A 150 3.52 9.19 17.13
CA VAL A 150 4.49 8.18 17.58
C VAL A 150 5.35 7.68 16.42
N MET A 151 4.75 7.37 15.27
CA MET A 151 5.49 6.99 14.07
C MET A 151 6.43 8.10 13.59
N LEU A 152 5.94 9.34 13.53
CA LEU A 152 6.76 10.49 13.13
C LEU A 152 7.95 10.69 14.08
N GLN A 153 7.73 10.55 15.38
CA GLN A 153 8.80 10.69 16.35
C GLN A 153 9.84 9.58 16.15
N ARG A 154 9.41 8.32 15.98
CA ARG A 154 10.32 7.20 15.74
C ARG A 154 11.16 7.37 14.47
N LEU A 155 10.58 7.87 13.39
CA LEU A 155 11.33 8.19 12.16
C LEU A 155 12.41 9.26 12.39
N ARG A 156 12.11 10.26 13.22
CA ARG A 156 13.09 11.31 13.61
C ARG A 156 14.21 10.71 14.46
N ASP A 157 13.87 9.92 15.48
CA ASP A 157 14.83 9.31 16.40
C ASP A 157 15.82 8.41 15.65
N ILE A 158 15.34 7.57 14.73
CA ILE A 158 16.20 6.71 13.90
C ILE A 158 17.15 7.55 13.05
N ARG A 159 16.67 8.65 12.46
CA ARG A 159 17.50 9.55 11.68
C ARG A 159 18.56 10.27 12.53
N GLU A 160 18.20 10.74 13.72
CA GLU A 160 19.10 11.40 14.65
C GLU A 160 20.18 10.46 15.14
N LEU A 161 19.83 9.23 15.52
CA LEU A 161 20.80 8.20 15.90
C LEU A 161 21.77 7.88 14.75
N ALA A 162 21.28 7.75 13.52
CA ALA A 162 22.13 7.51 12.35
C ALA A 162 23.09 8.66 12.07
N LEU A 163 22.67 9.93 12.29
CA LEU A 163 23.53 11.09 12.20
C LEU A 163 24.62 11.06 13.25
N LEU A 164 24.30 10.77 14.51
CA LEU A 164 25.26 10.66 15.60
C LEU A 164 26.29 9.54 15.34
N GLU A 165 25.85 8.37 14.88
CA GLU A 165 26.75 7.28 14.50
C GLU A 165 27.68 7.66 13.35
N GLY A 166 27.20 8.41 12.36
CA GLY A 166 28.01 8.95 11.28
C GLY A 166 29.08 9.91 11.76
N MET A 167 28.73 10.80 12.69
CA MET A 167 29.67 11.76 13.29
C MET A 167 30.78 11.07 14.12
N LEU A 168 30.42 9.98 14.82
CA LEU A 168 31.39 9.21 15.62
C LEU A 168 32.35 8.38 14.74
N LYS A 169 31.91 7.95 13.54
CA LYS A 169 32.71 7.18 12.59
C LYS A 169 33.66 8.03 11.76
N THR A 170 33.41 9.34 11.63
CA THR A 170 34.33 10.31 11.01
C THR A 170 35.17 10.93 12.08
N PRO A 171 36.44 10.48 12.32
CA PRO A 171 37.32 11.16 13.26
C PRO A 171 37.52 12.58 12.71
N THR A 172 37.14 13.59 13.48
CA THR A 172 37.51 14.95 13.23
C THR A 172 39.03 14.92 13.11
N PRO A 173 39.65 15.44 12.02
CA PRO A 173 41.10 15.56 11.95
C PRO A 173 41.51 16.46 13.11
N GLY A 174 41.89 15.81 14.21
CA GLY A 174 42.42 16.54 15.35
C GLY A 174 43.68 17.28 14.92
N THR A 175 43.65 18.57 14.95
CA THR A 175 44.82 19.42 15.04
C THR A 175 45.59 19.01 16.29
N TYR A 176 46.37 17.93 16.18
CA TYR A 176 47.45 17.73 17.14
C TYR A 176 48.52 18.78 16.81
N GLN A 177 48.36 20.00 17.28
CA GLN A 177 49.47 20.88 17.45
C GLN A 177 50.27 20.34 18.62
N THR A 178 51.33 19.61 18.30
CA THR A 178 52.42 19.29 19.22
C THR A 178 53.16 20.61 19.48
N TYR A 179 53.11 21.07 20.73
CA TYR A 179 54.03 22.05 21.28
C TYR A 179 55.32 21.35 21.70
#